data_c451892a214e9d9591ff73b24ad39a59
#
_entry.id   c451892a214e9d9591ff73b24ad39a59
#
_cell.length_a   1.000
_cell.length_b   1.000
_cell.length_c   1.000
_cell.angle_alpha   90.00
_cell.angle_beta   90.00
_cell.angle_gamma   90.00
#
_symmetry.space_group_name_H-M   'P 1'
#
loop_
_entity.id
_entity.type
_entity.pdbx_description
1 polymer ?
#
loop_
_entity_poly.entity_id
_entity_poly.type
_entity_poly.pdbx_seq_one_letter_code
_entity_poly.pdbx_strand_id
1 'polypeptide(L)'
;MNAGCASMDMDKDGKSLFVLGGNAMQKMDLSGETLKPINYKAEMKMDLAAEREYMFDHVYKQQQKRFYNTNMHGVNWDTMSAAYRKFLPHINNNYDFAELLSEWLGELNVSHTGGRFSPSIPGDATASLGVLTDWNYKGKGASIMEGIEKGPFDHARSKVKAGTIIEKINGQEIPPETDYHTLLNDKANKKTLVSLYNPQSGERWEEVVIPIGNGILNNLLYKRWVKQGAADVDKWSDGRLGYVHIQSMGDDSFRSVYSDILGKYNNREGIVIDTRFNGGGRLHEDIEVLFSGKKYFTQVVRGREACDMPSRRWNKPSIMLTCEANYSNAHGTPWVYSHQKLGKLVGM
;
A
#
# COMPACT_ATOMS: atom_id res chain seq x y z
N MET A 1 9.88 26.54 -4.13
CA MET A 1 8.89 26.38 -3.05
C MET A 1 7.55 26.07 -3.67
N ASN A 2 7.09 24.82 -3.60
CA ASN A 2 5.74 24.44 -4.01
C ASN A 2 4.83 24.47 -2.79
N ALA A 3 4.42 25.68 -2.38
CA ALA A 3 3.29 25.80 -1.45
C ALA A 3 2.02 25.63 -2.27
N GLY A 4 1.33 24.50 -2.13
CA GLY A 4 0.00 24.32 -2.70
C GLY A 4 -0.90 25.44 -2.21
N CYS A 5 -1.26 26.37 -3.07
CA CYS A 5 -2.13 27.49 -2.76
C CYS A 5 -3.59 27.02 -2.85
N ALA A 6 -4.32 27.09 -1.74
CA ALA A 6 -5.74 26.77 -1.69
C ALA A 6 -6.61 28.02 -1.93
N SER A 7 -6.16 29.20 -1.51
CA SER A 7 -6.86 30.48 -1.67
C SER A 7 -5.88 31.63 -1.63
N MET A 8 -6.16 32.68 -2.38
CA MET A 8 -5.44 33.94 -2.35
C MET A 8 -6.44 35.11 -2.30
N ASP A 9 -6.13 36.12 -1.51
CA ASP A 9 -6.89 37.34 -1.42
C ASP A 9 -5.96 38.56 -1.28
N MET A 10 -6.35 39.68 -1.82
CA MET A 10 -5.55 40.92 -1.82
C MET A 10 -6.13 41.92 -0.82
N ASP A 11 -5.26 42.66 -0.15
CA ASP A 11 -5.72 43.78 0.68
C ASP A 11 -6.37 44.90 -0.16
N LYS A 12 -7.16 45.74 0.48
CA LYS A 12 -7.92 46.79 -0.23
C LYS A 12 -7.03 47.81 -0.94
N ASP A 13 -5.80 47.95 -0.51
CA ASP A 13 -4.83 48.92 -1.03
C ASP A 13 -3.94 48.33 -2.12
N GLY A 14 -4.12 47.03 -2.44
CA GLY A 14 -3.36 46.31 -3.47
C GLY A 14 -1.86 46.16 -3.14
N LYS A 15 -1.47 46.23 -1.89
CA LYS A 15 -0.07 46.17 -1.47
C LYS A 15 0.36 44.85 -0.90
N SER A 16 -0.59 44.05 -0.45
CA SER A 16 -0.32 42.77 0.19
C SER A 16 -1.22 41.70 -0.34
N LEU A 17 -0.65 40.49 -0.50
CA LEU A 17 -1.38 39.28 -0.86
C LEU A 17 -1.43 38.33 0.34
N PHE A 18 -2.61 37.88 0.71
CA PHE A 18 -2.82 36.82 1.69
C PHE A 18 -2.93 35.49 0.97
N VAL A 19 -2.14 34.51 1.41
CA VAL A 19 -2.09 33.19 0.80
C VAL A 19 -2.44 32.16 1.87
N LEU A 20 -3.46 31.35 1.59
CA LEU A 20 -3.81 30.18 2.39
C LEU A 20 -3.36 28.93 1.63
N GLY A 21 -2.53 28.11 2.26
CA GLY A 21 -2.05 26.86 1.67
C GLY A 21 -1.41 25.97 2.71
N GLY A 22 -1.59 24.66 2.59
CA GLY A 22 -0.99 23.68 3.49
C GLY A 22 -1.25 23.89 4.97
N ASN A 23 -2.45 24.35 5.36
CA ASN A 23 -2.83 24.71 6.72
C ASN A 23 -2.07 25.93 7.30
N ALA A 24 -1.40 26.70 6.48
CA ALA A 24 -0.71 27.92 6.87
C ALA A 24 -1.30 29.15 6.17
N MET A 25 -1.43 30.23 6.91
CA MET A 25 -1.76 31.55 6.37
C MET A 25 -0.49 32.39 6.29
N GLN A 26 -0.27 33.01 5.15
CA GLN A 26 0.92 33.83 4.89
C GLN A 26 0.51 35.17 4.27
N LYS A 27 1.26 36.19 4.57
CA LYS A 27 1.14 37.52 3.95
C LYS A 27 2.38 37.78 3.09
N MET A 28 2.18 38.19 1.86
CA MET A 28 3.23 38.67 0.97
C MET A 28 3.09 40.17 0.76
N ASP A 29 4.13 40.91 1.00
CA ASP A 29 4.26 42.30 0.58
C ASP A 29 4.69 42.31 -0.88
N LEU A 30 3.85 42.89 -1.74
CA LEU A 30 4.08 42.88 -3.19
C LEU A 30 5.29 43.73 -3.62
N SER A 31 5.72 44.69 -2.80
CA SER A 31 6.92 45.48 -3.08
C SER A 31 8.23 44.75 -2.79
N GLY A 32 8.22 43.81 -1.85
CA GLY A 32 9.40 43.08 -1.39
C GLY A 32 9.41 41.59 -1.73
N GLU A 33 8.33 41.05 -2.32
CA GLU A 33 8.15 39.64 -2.70
C GLU A 33 8.43 38.65 -1.53
N THR A 34 8.27 39.13 -0.30
CA THR A 34 8.61 38.34 0.90
C THR A 34 7.36 37.78 1.55
N LEU A 35 7.27 36.43 1.63
CA LEU A 35 6.22 35.73 2.35
C LEU A 35 6.55 35.71 3.85
N LYS A 36 5.59 36.15 4.68
CA LYS A 36 5.66 36.10 6.13
C LYS A 36 4.51 35.24 6.67
N PRO A 37 4.76 34.30 7.59
CA PRO A 37 3.69 33.52 8.20
C PRO A 37 2.82 34.41 9.09
N ILE A 38 1.50 34.18 9.02
CA ILE A 38 0.54 34.75 9.95
C ILE A 38 0.23 33.65 10.97
N ASN A 39 0.80 33.80 12.15
CA ASN A 39 0.54 32.87 13.24
C ASN A 39 -0.73 33.32 13.99
N TYR A 40 -1.69 32.42 14.09
CA TYR A 40 -2.87 32.65 14.91
C TYR A 40 -3.13 31.42 15.78
N LYS A 41 -3.79 31.64 16.90
CA LYS A 41 -4.31 30.58 17.77
C LYS A 41 -5.81 30.84 17.91
N ALA A 42 -6.58 29.77 17.75
CA ALA A 42 -8.01 29.80 18.01
C ALA A 42 -8.34 28.63 18.94
N GLU A 43 -9.14 28.88 19.95
CA GLU A 43 -9.67 27.87 20.87
C GLU A 43 -11.15 27.68 20.56
N MET A 44 -11.57 26.42 20.50
CA MET A 44 -12.96 26.05 20.29
C MET A 44 -13.36 25.03 21.34
N LYS A 45 -14.47 25.30 22.02
CA LYS A 45 -15.08 24.30 22.91
C LYS A 45 -15.90 23.33 22.06
N MET A 46 -15.54 22.05 22.14
CA MET A 46 -16.24 20.98 21.40
C MET A 46 -17.07 20.14 22.38
N ASP A 47 -18.31 19.87 22.02
CA ASP A 47 -19.14 18.83 22.64
C ASP A 47 -19.07 17.59 21.74
N LEU A 48 -18.21 16.65 22.10
CA LEU A 48 -17.95 15.46 21.31
C LEU A 48 -19.16 14.49 21.24
N ALA A 49 -20.06 14.54 22.23
CA ALA A 49 -21.28 13.73 22.19
C ALA A 49 -22.26 14.31 21.17
N ALA A 50 -22.53 15.62 21.23
CA ALA A 50 -23.37 16.32 20.27
C ALA A 50 -22.80 16.25 18.86
N GLU A 51 -21.47 16.30 18.70
CA GLU A 51 -20.81 16.14 17.40
C GLU A 51 -21.06 14.74 16.80
N ARG A 52 -20.96 13.67 17.59
CA ARG A 52 -21.26 12.32 17.12
C ARG A 52 -22.74 12.15 16.72
N GLU A 53 -23.66 12.74 17.49
CA GLU A 53 -25.07 12.74 17.11
C GLU A 53 -25.29 13.47 15.77
N TYR A 54 -24.70 14.63 15.60
CA TYR A 54 -24.77 15.38 14.35
C TYR A 54 -24.18 14.59 13.19
N MET A 55 -23.02 13.96 13.36
CA MET A 55 -22.39 13.13 12.31
C MET A 55 -23.26 11.94 11.94
N PHE A 56 -23.88 11.28 12.92
CA PHE A 56 -24.81 10.18 12.67
C PHE A 56 -26.02 10.63 11.85
N ASP A 57 -26.64 11.75 12.21
CA ASP A 57 -27.75 12.35 11.44
C ASP A 57 -27.31 12.78 10.02
N HIS A 58 -26.11 13.28 9.90
CA HIS A 58 -25.55 13.62 8.62
C HIS A 58 -25.38 12.40 7.72
N VAL A 59 -24.81 11.32 8.24
CA VAL A 59 -24.68 10.04 7.51
C VAL A 59 -26.04 9.51 7.09
N TYR A 60 -27.02 9.49 8.00
CA TYR A 60 -28.40 9.08 7.70
C TYR A 60 -28.96 9.81 6.48
N LYS A 61 -28.91 11.15 6.52
CA LYS A 61 -29.44 12.02 5.44
C LYS A 61 -28.64 11.89 4.14
N GLN A 62 -27.33 11.76 4.21
CA GLN A 62 -26.49 11.62 3.01
C GLN A 62 -26.72 10.29 2.32
N GLN A 63 -26.84 9.19 3.05
CA GLN A 63 -27.15 7.88 2.47
C GLN A 63 -28.54 7.90 1.82
N GLN A 64 -29.57 8.39 2.52
CA GLN A 64 -30.91 8.50 1.96
C GLN A 64 -30.96 9.32 0.65
N LYS A 65 -30.16 10.39 0.57
CA LYS A 65 -30.13 11.29 -0.59
C LYS A 65 -29.27 10.78 -1.75
N ARG A 66 -28.15 10.08 -1.45
CA ARG A 66 -27.09 9.81 -2.44
C ARG A 66 -26.85 8.34 -2.74
N PHE A 67 -27.47 7.43 -2.01
CA PHE A 67 -27.32 6.01 -2.31
C PHE A 67 -27.81 5.74 -3.73
N TYR A 68 -27.02 4.99 -4.50
CA TYR A 68 -27.26 4.80 -5.93
C TYR A 68 -28.55 4.05 -6.25
N ASN A 69 -28.97 3.16 -5.35
CA ASN A 69 -30.23 2.41 -5.46
C ASN A 69 -31.28 3.07 -4.57
N THR A 70 -32.32 3.66 -5.18
CA THR A 70 -33.39 4.39 -4.47
C THR A 70 -34.19 3.51 -3.50
N ASN A 71 -34.18 2.17 -3.70
CA ASN A 71 -34.81 1.20 -2.81
C ASN A 71 -33.86 0.71 -1.69
N MET A 72 -32.67 1.31 -1.51
CA MET A 72 -31.70 0.96 -0.47
C MET A 72 -31.43 -0.55 -0.38
N HIS A 73 -31.42 -1.26 -1.51
CA HIS A 73 -31.34 -2.74 -1.59
C HIS A 73 -32.45 -3.47 -0.80
N GLY A 74 -33.61 -2.85 -0.57
CA GLY A 74 -34.70 -3.38 0.22
C GLY A 74 -34.54 -3.20 1.73
N VAL A 75 -33.49 -2.53 2.18
CA VAL A 75 -33.25 -2.21 3.60
C VAL A 75 -34.18 -1.07 4.03
N ASN A 76 -34.92 -1.28 5.13
CA ASN A 76 -35.64 -0.20 5.78
C ASN A 76 -34.64 0.69 6.55
N TRP A 77 -34.18 1.74 5.88
CA TRP A 77 -33.11 2.60 6.38
C TRP A 77 -33.49 3.33 7.67
N ASP A 78 -34.76 3.71 7.83
CA ASP A 78 -35.27 4.37 9.05
C ASP A 78 -35.22 3.42 10.25
N THR A 79 -35.67 2.18 10.06
CA THR A 79 -35.65 1.15 11.11
C THR A 79 -34.23 0.82 11.52
N MET A 80 -33.32 0.62 10.56
CA MET A 80 -31.91 0.36 10.85
C MET A 80 -31.24 1.54 11.57
N SER A 81 -31.47 2.76 11.09
CA SER A 81 -30.96 3.97 11.73
C SER A 81 -31.42 4.10 13.18
N ALA A 82 -32.70 3.83 13.46
CA ALA A 82 -33.25 3.85 14.82
C ALA A 82 -32.64 2.76 15.71
N ALA A 83 -32.32 1.58 15.17
CA ALA A 83 -31.67 0.49 15.90
C ALA A 83 -30.24 0.86 16.32
N TYR A 84 -29.44 1.39 15.40
CA TYR A 84 -28.03 1.76 15.65
C TYR A 84 -27.90 3.05 16.50
N ARG A 85 -28.83 4.00 16.39
CA ARG A 85 -28.88 5.22 17.23
C ARG A 85 -28.86 4.92 18.73
N LYS A 86 -29.43 3.81 19.16
CA LYS A 86 -29.50 3.41 20.57
C LYS A 86 -28.13 3.25 21.21
N PHE A 87 -27.09 3.00 20.42
CA PHE A 87 -25.72 2.82 20.91
C PHE A 87 -24.99 4.15 21.12
N LEU A 88 -25.42 5.26 20.48
CA LEU A 88 -24.73 6.56 20.56
C LEU A 88 -24.47 7.04 21.99
N PRO A 89 -25.42 6.96 22.95
CA PRO A 89 -25.16 7.41 24.33
C PRO A 89 -24.08 6.61 25.06
N HIS A 90 -23.72 5.43 24.56
CA HIS A 90 -22.73 4.53 25.15
C HIS A 90 -21.34 4.68 24.51
N ILE A 91 -21.21 5.47 23.45
CA ILE A 91 -19.96 5.69 22.72
C ILE A 91 -19.25 6.93 23.25
N ASN A 92 -18.03 6.75 23.77
CA ASN A 92 -17.23 7.82 24.33
C ASN A 92 -15.95 8.14 23.56
N ASN A 93 -15.65 7.40 22.48
CA ASN A 93 -14.47 7.59 21.65
C ASN A 93 -14.80 7.43 20.16
N ASN A 94 -13.89 7.87 19.29
CA ASN A 94 -14.12 7.87 17.85
C ASN A 94 -13.77 6.54 17.17
N TYR A 95 -13.08 5.60 17.85
CA TYR A 95 -12.88 4.25 17.33
C TYR A 95 -14.22 3.49 17.34
N ASP A 96 -14.88 3.45 18.48
CA ASP A 96 -16.18 2.79 18.62
C ASP A 96 -17.25 3.48 17.74
N PHE A 97 -17.16 4.80 17.58
CA PHE A 97 -18.05 5.52 16.68
C PHE A 97 -17.83 5.14 15.19
N ALA A 98 -16.59 4.98 14.78
CA ALA A 98 -16.28 4.54 13.42
C ALA A 98 -16.74 3.09 13.18
N GLU A 99 -16.62 2.23 14.18
CA GLU A 99 -17.12 0.86 14.12
C GLU A 99 -18.65 0.84 14.01
N LEU A 100 -19.35 1.59 14.87
CA LEU A 100 -20.81 1.75 14.79
C LEU A 100 -21.25 2.19 13.38
N LEU A 101 -20.55 3.18 12.78
CA LEU A 101 -20.86 3.63 11.43
C LEU A 101 -20.60 2.54 10.40
N SER A 102 -19.54 1.75 10.56
CA SER A 102 -19.19 0.68 9.63
C SER A 102 -20.20 -0.45 9.66
N GLU A 103 -20.60 -0.89 10.84
CA GLU A 103 -21.63 -1.92 11.00
C GLU A 103 -22.97 -1.45 10.43
N TRP A 104 -23.41 -0.25 10.82
CA TRP A 104 -24.67 0.31 10.31
C TRP A 104 -24.69 0.46 8.79
N LEU A 105 -23.63 0.98 8.19
CA LEU A 105 -23.52 1.13 6.74
C LEU A 105 -23.38 -0.22 6.04
N GLY A 106 -22.84 -1.22 6.72
CA GLY A 106 -22.75 -2.61 6.26
C GLY A 106 -24.09 -3.26 5.97
N GLU A 107 -25.17 -2.85 6.68
CA GLU A 107 -26.55 -3.32 6.44
C GLU A 107 -27.02 -3.06 4.99
N LEU A 108 -26.45 -2.06 4.32
CA LEU A 108 -26.76 -1.77 2.92
C LEU A 108 -26.16 -2.80 1.94
N ASN A 109 -25.31 -3.70 2.42
CA ASN A 109 -24.64 -4.74 1.64
C ASN A 109 -24.10 -4.23 0.30
N VAL A 110 -23.25 -3.21 0.36
CA VAL A 110 -22.64 -2.58 -0.79
C VAL A 110 -21.18 -2.23 -0.52
N SER A 111 -20.35 -2.35 -1.55
CA SER A 111 -18.94 -1.96 -1.48
C SER A 111 -18.77 -0.45 -1.26
N HIS A 112 -17.66 -0.04 -0.65
CA HIS A 112 -17.29 1.35 -0.38
C HIS A 112 -18.19 2.11 0.59
N THR A 113 -18.84 1.41 1.51
CA THR A 113 -19.50 1.99 2.68
C THR A 113 -18.70 1.67 3.94
N GLY A 114 -18.77 2.56 4.94
CA GLY A 114 -18.11 2.36 6.22
C GLY A 114 -17.63 3.67 6.84
N GLY A 115 -17.24 3.61 8.11
CA GLY A 115 -16.58 4.67 8.85
C GLY A 115 -15.15 4.27 9.19
N ARG A 116 -14.23 5.24 9.28
CA ARG A 116 -12.87 5.01 9.75
C ARG A 116 -12.37 6.18 10.56
N PHE A 117 -11.74 5.87 11.67
CA PHE A 117 -11.01 6.83 12.48
C PHE A 117 -9.52 6.48 12.48
N SER A 118 -8.69 7.40 12.02
CA SER A 118 -7.24 7.21 11.94
C SER A 118 -6.56 8.45 12.49
N PRO A 119 -6.42 8.56 13.82
CA PRO A 119 -5.76 9.70 14.44
C PRO A 119 -4.26 9.67 14.12
N SER A 120 -3.66 10.87 14.07
CA SER A 120 -2.20 10.98 14.14
C SER A 120 -1.76 10.69 15.56
N ILE A 121 -1.10 9.56 15.78
CA ILE A 121 -0.53 9.22 17.09
C ILE A 121 0.89 9.77 17.11
N PRO A 122 1.20 10.71 18.04
CA PRO A 122 2.57 11.14 18.24
C PRO A 122 3.46 9.97 18.65
N GLY A 123 4.63 9.88 18.07
CA GLY A 123 5.59 8.83 18.39
C GLY A 123 6.83 8.92 17.50
N ASP A 124 7.85 8.17 17.85
CA ASP A 124 9.08 8.11 17.08
C ASP A 124 8.85 7.32 15.78
N ALA A 125 9.45 7.82 14.70
CA ALA A 125 9.44 7.12 13.43
C ALA A 125 10.61 6.12 13.39
N THR A 126 10.37 4.87 13.72
CA THR A 126 11.39 3.83 13.71
C THR A 126 11.79 3.46 12.28
N ALA A 127 13.09 3.57 11.99
CA ALA A 127 13.67 3.17 10.72
C ALA A 127 14.06 1.69 10.71
N SER A 128 14.41 1.15 9.54
CA SER A 128 14.86 -0.22 9.37
C SER A 128 16.26 -0.27 8.74
N LEU A 129 17.05 -1.22 9.19
CA LEU A 129 18.31 -1.60 8.54
C LEU A 129 18.12 -2.52 7.32
N GLY A 130 16.87 -2.86 6.96
CA GLY A 130 16.58 -3.73 5.83
C GLY A 130 17.10 -5.16 6.02
N VAL A 131 17.04 -5.68 7.23
CA VAL A 131 17.42 -7.05 7.57
C VAL A 131 16.29 -7.77 8.30
N LEU A 132 16.20 -9.08 8.15
CA LEU A 132 15.41 -9.95 9.00
C LEU A 132 16.32 -10.54 10.07
N THR A 133 15.91 -10.46 11.33
CA THR A 133 16.68 -10.93 12.47
C THR A 133 16.05 -12.15 13.13
N ASP A 134 16.88 -12.98 13.75
CA ASP A 134 16.44 -14.13 14.52
C ASP A 134 15.95 -13.71 15.91
N TRP A 135 14.65 -13.75 16.11
CA TRP A 135 14.01 -13.44 17.40
C TRP A 135 14.31 -14.46 18.51
N ASN A 136 14.81 -15.65 18.14
CA ASN A 136 15.21 -16.68 19.10
C ASN A 136 16.67 -16.54 19.55
N TYR A 137 17.43 -15.63 18.93
CA TYR A 137 18.81 -15.39 19.32
C TYR A 137 18.89 -14.77 20.72
N LYS A 138 19.61 -15.41 21.64
CA LYS A 138 19.73 -15.03 23.06
C LYS A 138 21.08 -14.40 23.44
N GLY A 139 21.96 -14.22 22.46
CA GLY A 139 23.25 -13.59 22.66
C GLY A 139 23.20 -12.08 22.72
N LYS A 140 24.36 -11.43 22.89
CA LYS A 140 24.47 -9.97 22.71
C LYS A 140 24.29 -9.59 21.25
N GLY A 141 23.58 -8.50 20.99
CA GLY A 141 23.32 -8.03 19.65
C GLY A 141 22.07 -8.63 19.00
N ALA A 142 21.92 -8.41 17.70
CA ALA A 142 20.85 -8.97 16.89
C ALA A 142 21.45 -9.82 15.76
N SER A 143 21.06 -11.09 15.68
CA SER A 143 21.54 -12.01 14.65
C SER A 143 20.75 -11.83 13.36
N ILE A 144 21.44 -11.57 12.25
CA ILE A 144 20.84 -11.38 10.93
C ILE A 144 20.55 -12.75 10.31
N MET A 145 19.31 -13.01 9.94
CA MET A 145 18.91 -14.19 9.16
C MET A 145 19.03 -13.93 7.66
N GLU A 146 18.65 -12.73 7.22
CA GLU A 146 18.63 -12.35 5.82
C GLU A 146 18.79 -10.83 5.66
N GLY A 147 19.60 -10.38 4.70
CA GLY A 147 19.58 -9.01 4.19
C GLY A 147 18.58 -8.87 3.06
N ILE A 148 17.74 -7.85 3.12
CA ILE A 148 16.72 -7.60 2.08
C ILE A 148 17.40 -6.98 0.86
N GLU A 149 17.16 -7.54 -0.33
CA GLU A 149 17.65 -7.02 -1.61
C GLU A 149 17.26 -5.54 -1.78
N LYS A 150 18.23 -4.73 -2.20
CA LYS A 150 18.14 -3.26 -2.29
C LYS A 150 17.94 -2.55 -0.94
N GLY A 151 18.15 -3.26 0.16
CA GLY A 151 18.20 -2.69 1.50
C GLY A 151 19.53 -1.99 1.81
N PRO A 152 19.65 -1.36 3.00
CA PRO A 152 20.84 -0.60 3.41
C PRO A 152 22.17 -1.35 3.34
N PHE A 153 22.19 -2.66 3.49
CA PHE A 153 23.39 -3.50 3.40
C PHE A 153 23.59 -4.16 2.03
N ASP A 154 22.65 -4.04 1.11
CA ASP A 154 22.75 -4.67 -0.21
C ASP A 154 23.59 -3.82 -1.18
N HIS A 155 24.90 -3.80 -0.95
CA HIS A 155 25.86 -3.14 -1.83
C HIS A 155 27.20 -3.89 -1.83
N ALA A 156 27.99 -3.71 -2.87
CA ALA A 156 29.21 -4.50 -3.12
C ALA A 156 30.30 -4.39 -2.02
N ARG A 157 30.24 -3.38 -1.16
CA ARG A 157 31.22 -3.17 -0.09
C ARG A 157 30.78 -3.79 1.23
N SER A 158 29.51 -4.16 1.38
CA SER A 158 29.00 -4.77 2.59
C SER A 158 29.49 -6.22 2.70
N LYS A 159 29.91 -6.58 3.91
CA LYS A 159 30.28 -7.94 4.27
C LYS A 159 29.16 -8.66 5.01
N VAL A 160 28.02 -8.02 5.21
CA VAL A 160 26.87 -8.56 5.94
C VAL A 160 26.29 -9.77 5.21
N LYS A 161 26.12 -10.85 5.95
CA LYS A 161 25.52 -12.13 5.51
C LYS A 161 24.64 -12.71 6.61
N ALA A 162 23.87 -13.73 6.28
CA ALA A 162 23.19 -14.53 7.30
C ALA A 162 24.19 -15.04 8.37
N GLY A 163 23.80 -14.92 9.64
CA GLY A 163 24.66 -15.23 10.79
C GLY A 163 25.52 -14.06 11.29
N THR A 164 25.59 -12.93 10.59
CA THR A 164 26.24 -11.71 11.09
C THR A 164 25.44 -11.16 12.27
N ILE A 165 26.12 -10.69 13.30
CA ILE A 165 25.52 -10.09 14.50
C ILE A 165 25.72 -8.58 14.46
N ILE A 166 24.67 -7.83 14.66
CA ILE A 166 24.70 -6.38 14.91
C ILE A 166 25.01 -6.20 16.40
N GLU A 167 26.22 -5.75 16.75
CA GLU A 167 26.61 -5.56 18.14
C GLU A 167 26.27 -4.17 18.68
N LYS A 168 26.42 -3.12 17.83
CA LYS A 168 26.17 -1.71 18.22
C LYS A 168 25.54 -0.91 17.09
N ILE A 169 24.77 0.10 17.49
CA ILE A 169 24.25 1.13 16.57
C ILE A 169 24.68 2.50 17.11
N ASN A 170 25.41 3.27 16.30
CA ASN A 170 26.03 4.55 16.71
C ASN A 170 26.82 4.47 18.03
N GLY A 171 27.56 3.36 18.22
CA GLY A 171 28.36 3.09 19.41
C GLY A 171 27.57 2.57 20.62
N GLN A 172 26.25 2.54 20.57
CA GLN A 172 25.41 2.00 21.64
C GLN A 172 25.27 0.49 21.49
N GLU A 173 25.64 -0.25 22.56
CA GLU A 173 25.56 -1.70 22.61
C GLU A 173 24.10 -2.17 22.63
N ILE A 174 23.88 -3.37 22.07
CA ILE A 174 22.60 -4.07 22.11
C ILE A 174 22.72 -5.20 23.14
N PRO A 175 22.20 -5.00 24.36
CA PRO A 175 22.17 -6.07 25.36
C PRO A 175 21.33 -7.27 24.88
N PRO A 176 21.53 -8.46 25.48
CA PRO A 176 20.64 -9.60 25.21
C PRO A 176 19.18 -9.26 25.48
N GLU A 177 18.28 -9.83 24.67
CA GLU A 177 16.82 -9.69 24.81
C GLU A 177 16.31 -8.23 24.77
N THR A 178 17.08 -7.32 24.17
CA THR A 178 16.71 -5.91 24.01
C THR A 178 16.16 -5.66 22.61
N ASP A 179 15.08 -4.90 22.53
CA ASP A 179 14.56 -4.40 21.26
C ASP A 179 15.47 -3.31 20.69
N TYR A 180 16.35 -3.68 19.77
CA TYR A 180 17.30 -2.76 19.12
C TYR A 180 16.62 -1.76 18.19
N HIS A 181 15.36 -1.94 17.81
CA HIS A 181 14.66 -1.03 16.93
C HIS A 181 14.51 0.37 17.54
N THR A 182 14.49 0.49 18.84
CA THR A 182 14.49 1.78 19.56
C THR A 182 15.70 2.65 19.21
N LEU A 183 16.86 2.03 18.92
CA LEU A 183 18.07 2.73 18.49
C LEU A 183 17.99 3.29 17.07
N LEU A 184 16.95 2.89 16.33
CA LEU A 184 16.67 3.33 14.97
C LEU A 184 15.55 4.39 14.89
N ASN A 185 15.02 4.83 16.03
CA ASN A 185 14.04 5.91 16.08
C ASN A 185 14.59 7.18 15.44
N ASP A 186 13.84 7.75 14.51
CA ASP A 186 14.19 8.95 13.73
C ASP A 186 15.51 8.87 12.94
N LYS A 187 15.96 7.65 12.60
CA LYS A 187 17.18 7.42 11.81
C LYS A 187 16.94 7.24 10.31
N ALA A 188 15.70 7.22 9.85
CA ALA A 188 15.43 7.13 8.42
C ALA A 188 16.15 8.24 7.64
N ASN A 189 16.83 7.87 6.55
CA ASN A 189 17.62 8.76 5.69
C ASN A 189 18.83 9.45 6.39
N LYS A 190 19.26 8.97 7.56
CA LYS A 190 20.43 9.51 8.27
C LYS A 190 21.55 8.48 8.28
N LYS A 191 22.79 8.93 8.09
CA LYS A 191 23.97 8.05 8.21
C LYS A 191 24.02 7.47 9.63
N THR A 192 24.11 6.14 9.71
CA THR A 192 24.11 5.38 10.94
C THR A 192 25.28 4.41 10.93
N LEU A 193 26.14 4.49 11.96
CA LEU A 193 27.26 3.57 12.15
C LEU A 193 26.73 2.28 12.78
N VAL A 194 27.05 1.14 12.18
CA VAL A 194 26.67 -0.19 12.68
C VAL A 194 27.94 -1.01 12.91
N SER A 195 28.15 -1.47 14.14
CA SER A 195 29.23 -2.38 14.49
C SER A 195 28.76 -3.83 14.36
N LEU A 196 29.50 -4.62 13.65
CA LEU A 196 29.12 -5.94 13.14
C LEU A 196 30.13 -6.99 13.56
N TYR A 197 29.66 -8.22 13.79
CA TYR A 197 30.48 -9.36 14.20
C TYR A 197 30.08 -10.60 13.39
N ASN A 198 31.07 -11.30 12.88
CA ASN A 198 30.90 -12.63 12.30
C ASN A 198 31.36 -13.68 13.27
N PRO A 199 30.49 -14.49 13.90
CA PRO A 199 30.86 -15.49 14.87
C PRO A 199 31.66 -16.67 14.29
N GLN A 200 31.57 -16.92 12.98
CA GLN A 200 32.30 -18.01 12.33
C GLN A 200 33.76 -17.66 12.09
N SER A 201 34.06 -16.42 11.71
CA SER A 201 35.41 -15.97 11.43
C SER A 201 36.07 -15.24 12.61
N GLY A 202 35.28 -14.81 13.62
CA GLY A 202 35.72 -13.93 14.70
C GLY A 202 35.93 -12.47 14.27
N GLU A 203 35.67 -12.11 13.02
CA GLU A 203 35.91 -10.77 12.49
C GLU A 203 34.88 -9.77 13.04
N ARG A 204 35.37 -8.59 13.43
CA ARG A 204 34.56 -7.42 13.76
C ARG A 204 34.89 -6.28 12.80
N TRP A 205 33.85 -5.59 12.34
CA TRP A 205 34.01 -4.44 11.47
C TRP A 205 32.87 -3.46 11.66
N GLU A 206 32.94 -2.33 11.01
CA GLU A 206 31.92 -1.29 11.06
C GLU A 206 31.48 -0.91 9.64
N GLU A 207 30.20 -0.64 9.47
CA GLU A 207 29.64 -0.11 8.24
C GLU A 207 28.79 1.12 8.56
N VAL A 208 28.89 2.14 7.68
CA VAL A 208 27.99 3.28 7.71
C VAL A 208 26.89 3.04 6.69
N VAL A 209 25.67 2.91 7.15
CA VAL A 209 24.49 2.70 6.30
C VAL A 209 23.49 3.83 6.46
N ILE A 210 22.51 3.89 5.57
CA ILE A 210 21.38 4.82 5.65
C ILE A 210 20.11 3.99 5.88
N PRO A 211 19.59 3.91 7.12
CA PRO A 211 18.35 3.21 7.41
C PRO A 211 17.18 3.76 6.60
N ILE A 212 16.26 2.90 6.25
CA ILE A 212 15.08 3.21 5.43
C ILE A 212 13.82 3.31 6.28
N GLY A 213 12.87 4.14 5.85
CA GLY A 213 11.55 4.22 6.47
C GLY A 213 10.65 3.05 6.10
N ASN A 214 9.58 2.84 6.89
CA ASN A 214 8.66 1.70 6.76
C ASN A 214 8.02 1.60 5.37
N GLY A 215 7.72 2.71 4.70
CA GLY A 215 7.17 2.67 3.34
C GLY A 215 8.11 2.03 2.32
N ILE A 216 9.41 2.32 2.42
CA ILE A 216 10.44 1.69 1.57
C ILE A 216 10.61 0.22 1.95
N LEU A 217 10.69 -0.08 3.25
CA LEU A 217 10.80 -1.45 3.75
C LEU A 217 9.64 -2.32 3.23
N ASN A 218 8.41 -1.87 3.39
CA ASN A 218 7.22 -2.61 2.94
C ASN A 218 7.24 -2.88 1.42
N ASN A 219 7.71 -1.92 0.63
CA ASN A 219 7.87 -2.11 -0.82
C ASN A 219 8.96 -3.15 -1.15
N LEU A 220 10.07 -3.17 -0.41
CA LEU A 220 11.12 -4.17 -0.59
C LEU A 220 10.64 -5.57 -0.17
N LEU A 221 9.92 -5.69 0.94
CA LEU A 221 9.30 -6.94 1.41
C LEU A 221 8.27 -7.46 0.39
N TYR A 222 7.45 -6.57 -0.15
CA TYR A 222 6.52 -6.92 -1.22
C TYR A 222 7.26 -7.48 -2.45
N LYS A 223 8.30 -6.80 -2.93
CA LYS A 223 9.10 -7.27 -4.07
C LYS A 223 9.77 -8.62 -3.79
N ARG A 224 10.26 -8.82 -2.56
CA ARG A 224 10.81 -10.10 -2.10
C ARG A 224 9.76 -11.21 -2.19
N TRP A 225 8.54 -10.96 -1.69
CA TRP A 225 7.43 -11.91 -1.72
C TRP A 225 7.04 -12.29 -3.17
N VAL A 226 6.90 -11.31 -4.07
CA VAL A 226 6.60 -11.55 -5.49
C VAL A 226 7.72 -12.36 -6.16
N LYS A 227 8.98 -12.01 -5.88
CA LYS A 227 10.15 -12.73 -6.42
C LYS A 227 10.19 -14.18 -5.94
N GLN A 228 9.87 -14.44 -4.66
CA GLN A 228 9.78 -15.78 -4.10
C GLN A 228 8.65 -16.57 -4.77
N GLY A 229 7.46 -15.99 -4.89
CA GLY A 229 6.34 -16.64 -5.59
C GLY A 229 6.67 -17.01 -7.03
N ALA A 230 7.37 -16.13 -7.74
CA ALA A 230 7.83 -16.42 -9.09
C ALA A 230 8.85 -17.57 -9.14
N ALA A 231 9.79 -17.61 -8.19
CA ALA A 231 10.78 -18.68 -8.09
C ALA A 231 10.14 -20.03 -7.72
N ASP A 232 9.15 -20.03 -6.84
CA ASP A 232 8.42 -21.24 -6.44
C ASP A 232 7.62 -21.81 -7.63
N VAL A 233 6.89 -20.97 -8.36
CA VAL A 233 6.17 -21.40 -9.56
C VAL A 233 7.12 -21.93 -10.63
N ASP A 234 8.24 -21.28 -10.86
CA ASP A 234 9.26 -21.73 -11.81
C ASP A 234 9.79 -23.11 -11.41
N LYS A 235 10.18 -23.28 -10.14
CA LYS A 235 10.68 -24.54 -9.58
C LYS A 235 9.65 -25.67 -9.65
N TRP A 236 8.40 -25.44 -9.22
CA TRP A 236 7.36 -26.48 -9.16
C TRP A 236 6.85 -26.90 -10.55
N SER A 237 7.03 -26.04 -11.54
CA SER A 237 6.64 -26.32 -12.92
C SER A 237 7.79 -26.73 -13.83
N ASP A 238 8.99 -26.93 -13.32
CA ASP A 238 10.21 -27.17 -14.11
C ASP A 238 10.38 -26.11 -15.22
N GLY A 239 10.17 -24.84 -14.87
CA GLY A 239 10.29 -23.72 -15.79
C GLY A 239 9.16 -23.59 -16.82
N ARG A 240 8.10 -24.37 -16.75
CA ARG A 240 7.01 -24.34 -17.75
C ARG A 240 6.01 -23.20 -17.55
N LEU A 241 5.83 -22.73 -16.30
CA LEU A 241 4.86 -21.70 -15.97
C LEU A 241 5.54 -20.36 -15.61
N GLY A 242 4.87 -19.26 -15.96
CA GLY A 242 5.20 -17.93 -15.48
C GLY A 242 4.35 -17.54 -14.26
N TYR A 243 4.76 -16.47 -13.57
CA TYR A 243 4.03 -15.91 -12.45
C TYR A 243 4.05 -14.38 -12.51
N VAL A 244 2.89 -13.77 -12.34
CA VAL A 244 2.74 -12.32 -12.19
C VAL A 244 1.84 -12.01 -11.00
N HIS A 245 2.17 -10.94 -10.27
CA HIS A 245 1.32 -10.43 -9.21
C HIS A 245 0.76 -9.05 -9.60
N ILE A 246 -0.55 -8.88 -9.49
CA ILE A 246 -1.23 -7.61 -9.72
C ILE A 246 -1.39 -6.90 -8.38
N GLN A 247 -0.50 -5.98 -8.06
CA GLN A 247 -0.47 -5.30 -6.75
C GLN A 247 -1.68 -4.38 -6.51
N SER A 248 -2.11 -3.69 -7.57
CA SER A 248 -3.27 -2.79 -7.55
C SER A 248 -3.93 -2.79 -8.92
N MET A 249 -5.19 -2.40 -9.01
CA MET A 249 -5.89 -2.25 -10.27
C MET A 249 -5.63 -0.87 -10.88
N GLY A 250 -4.35 -0.57 -11.16
CA GLY A 250 -3.86 0.68 -11.73
C GLY A 250 -2.86 0.47 -12.87
N ASP A 251 -2.55 1.54 -13.60
CA ASP A 251 -1.74 1.54 -14.82
C ASP A 251 -0.32 1.00 -14.59
N ASP A 252 0.34 1.34 -13.49
CA ASP A 252 1.69 0.86 -13.18
C ASP A 252 1.72 -0.67 -13.01
N SER A 253 0.71 -1.23 -12.34
CA SER A 253 0.57 -2.69 -12.21
C SER A 253 0.30 -3.34 -13.56
N PHE A 254 -0.57 -2.73 -14.40
CA PHE A 254 -0.85 -3.24 -15.73
C PHE A 254 0.39 -3.26 -16.61
N ARG A 255 1.15 -2.17 -16.66
CA ARG A 255 2.39 -2.09 -17.45
C ARG A 255 3.39 -3.15 -17.05
N SER A 256 3.57 -3.38 -15.75
CA SER A 256 4.45 -4.41 -15.22
C SER A 256 4.00 -5.80 -15.65
N VAL A 257 2.73 -6.14 -15.41
CA VAL A 257 2.14 -7.43 -15.77
C VAL A 257 2.17 -7.67 -17.28
N TYR A 258 1.79 -6.66 -18.07
CA TYR A 258 1.81 -6.71 -19.53
C TYR A 258 3.23 -6.98 -20.08
N SER A 259 4.22 -6.27 -19.54
CA SER A 259 5.63 -6.44 -19.91
C SER A 259 6.14 -7.84 -19.54
N ASP A 260 5.82 -8.32 -18.33
CA ASP A 260 6.25 -9.65 -17.89
C ASP A 260 5.57 -10.77 -18.67
N ILE A 261 4.28 -10.68 -18.92
CA ILE A 261 3.52 -11.71 -19.65
C ILE A 261 3.98 -11.82 -21.10
N LEU A 262 4.07 -10.70 -21.82
CA LEU A 262 4.41 -10.70 -23.24
C LEU A 262 5.91 -10.69 -23.53
N GLY A 263 6.73 -10.37 -22.52
CA GLY A 263 8.19 -10.38 -22.60
C GLY A 263 8.80 -11.58 -21.88
N LYS A 264 9.02 -11.45 -20.58
CA LYS A 264 9.72 -12.42 -19.72
C LYS A 264 9.14 -13.83 -19.80
N TYR A 265 7.82 -13.96 -19.84
CA TYR A 265 7.10 -15.23 -19.81
C TYR A 265 6.51 -15.66 -21.16
N ASN A 266 6.86 -14.96 -22.24
CA ASN A 266 6.32 -15.23 -23.56
C ASN A 266 6.53 -16.69 -24.02
N ASN A 267 7.63 -17.31 -23.64
CA ASN A 267 7.94 -18.70 -24.01
C ASN A 267 7.38 -19.75 -23.04
N ARG A 268 6.70 -19.35 -21.96
CA ARG A 268 6.11 -20.28 -21.00
C ARG A 268 4.85 -20.94 -21.57
N GLU A 269 4.52 -22.13 -21.08
CA GLU A 269 3.33 -22.89 -21.51
C GLU A 269 2.04 -22.35 -20.91
N GLY A 270 2.13 -21.70 -19.73
CA GLY A 270 1.00 -21.10 -19.02
C GLY A 270 1.47 -20.05 -18.00
N ILE A 271 0.51 -19.40 -17.35
CA ILE A 271 0.81 -18.35 -16.38
C ILE A 271 -0.10 -18.41 -15.14
N VAL A 272 0.50 -18.14 -13.99
CA VAL A 272 -0.20 -17.91 -12.73
C VAL A 272 -0.35 -16.41 -12.54
N ILE A 273 -1.59 -15.91 -12.42
CA ILE A 273 -1.94 -14.53 -12.16
C ILE A 273 -2.34 -14.43 -10.69
N ASP A 274 -1.54 -13.79 -9.88
CA ASP A 274 -1.83 -13.63 -8.46
C ASP A 274 -2.43 -12.25 -8.20
N THR A 275 -3.65 -12.20 -7.70
CA THR A 275 -4.35 -10.96 -7.34
C THR A 275 -4.53 -10.81 -5.82
N ARG A 276 -3.98 -11.71 -5.03
CA ARG A 276 -4.17 -11.70 -3.58
C ARG A 276 -3.70 -10.37 -2.97
N PHE A 277 -4.45 -9.89 -1.97
CA PHE A 277 -4.18 -8.65 -1.24
C PHE A 277 -4.26 -7.36 -2.09
N ASN A 278 -4.96 -7.41 -3.22
CA ASN A 278 -5.15 -6.25 -4.08
C ASN A 278 -6.31 -5.38 -3.59
N GLY A 279 -6.04 -4.12 -3.28
CA GLY A 279 -7.02 -3.16 -2.74
C GLY A 279 -7.96 -2.55 -3.77
N GLY A 280 -7.86 -2.93 -5.06
CA GLY A 280 -8.72 -2.40 -6.12
C GLY A 280 -8.10 -1.29 -6.95
N GLY A 281 -8.95 -0.57 -7.66
CA GLY A 281 -8.63 0.46 -8.64
C GLY A 281 -9.60 0.38 -9.82
N ARG A 282 -9.09 0.43 -11.07
CA ARG A 282 -9.91 0.31 -12.28
C ARG A 282 -9.09 -0.30 -13.43
N LEU A 283 -8.97 -1.61 -13.46
CA LEU A 283 -8.11 -2.33 -14.43
C LEU A 283 -8.74 -3.62 -14.98
N HIS A 284 -9.93 -4.02 -14.52
CA HIS A 284 -10.52 -5.31 -14.88
C HIS A 284 -10.76 -5.47 -16.39
N GLU A 285 -11.10 -4.38 -17.08
CA GLU A 285 -11.33 -4.39 -18.53
C GLU A 285 -10.03 -4.67 -19.29
N ASP A 286 -8.93 -4.02 -18.91
CA ASP A 286 -7.62 -4.25 -19.55
C ASP A 286 -7.10 -5.68 -19.33
N ILE A 287 -7.32 -6.20 -18.12
CA ILE A 287 -7.00 -7.60 -17.80
C ILE A 287 -7.87 -8.56 -18.62
N GLU A 288 -9.18 -8.29 -18.71
CA GLU A 288 -10.08 -9.09 -19.53
C GLU A 288 -9.61 -9.11 -20.99
N VAL A 289 -9.38 -7.94 -21.59
CA VAL A 289 -8.92 -7.84 -22.99
C VAL A 289 -7.60 -8.57 -23.22
N LEU A 290 -6.65 -8.48 -22.27
CA LEU A 290 -5.36 -9.17 -22.38
C LEU A 290 -5.51 -10.71 -22.45
N PHE A 291 -6.50 -11.27 -21.75
CA PHE A 291 -6.70 -12.72 -21.66
C PHE A 291 -7.83 -13.26 -22.57
N SER A 292 -8.76 -12.43 -23.02
CA SER A 292 -9.92 -12.85 -23.83
C SER A 292 -9.68 -12.80 -25.34
N GLY A 293 -8.67 -12.07 -25.79
CA GLY A 293 -8.43 -11.81 -27.21
C GLY A 293 -8.37 -13.08 -28.05
N LYS A 294 -9.32 -13.26 -29.00
CA LYS A 294 -9.35 -14.42 -29.89
C LYS A 294 -8.52 -14.16 -31.14
N LYS A 295 -7.73 -15.17 -31.55
CA LYS A 295 -6.99 -15.13 -32.80
C LYS A 295 -7.97 -15.00 -33.98
N TYR A 296 -7.71 -14.02 -34.88
CA TYR A 296 -8.48 -13.84 -36.11
C TYR A 296 -7.66 -14.05 -37.39
N PHE A 297 -6.35 -13.90 -37.38
CA PHE A 297 -5.45 -14.34 -38.44
C PHE A 297 -3.98 -14.43 -37.99
N THR A 298 -3.15 -15.04 -38.80
CA THR A 298 -1.68 -15.09 -38.64
C THR A 298 -1.03 -14.23 -39.73
N GLN A 299 -0.12 -13.37 -39.34
CA GLN A 299 0.71 -12.62 -40.26
C GLN A 299 1.85 -13.54 -40.80
N VAL A 300 1.95 -13.64 -42.11
CA VAL A 300 2.99 -14.39 -42.76
C VAL A 300 3.87 -13.49 -43.60
N VAL A 301 5.18 -13.53 -43.39
CA VAL A 301 6.16 -12.74 -44.14
C VAL A 301 7.12 -13.69 -44.86
N ARG A 302 7.15 -13.64 -46.19
CA ARG A 302 7.99 -14.50 -47.03
C ARG A 302 7.88 -15.99 -46.71
N GLY A 303 6.63 -16.45 -46.47
CA GLY A 303 6.34 -17.85 -46.15
C GLY A 303 6.65 -18.28 -44.72
N ARG A 304 7.05 -17.34 -43.83
CA ARG A 304 7.28 -17.63 -42.43
C ARG A 304 6.20 -16.92 -41.56
N GLU A 305 5.64 -17.65 -40.64
CA GLU A 305 4.74 -17.07 -39.64
C GLU A 305 5.51 -16.09 -38.78
N ALA A 306 5.04 -14.85 -38.71
CA ALA A 306 5.65 -13.78 -37.95
C ALA A 306 4.96 -13.61 -36.58
N CYS A 307 3.63 -13.52 -36.55
CA CYS A 307 2.84 -13.42 -35.32
C CYS A 307 1.35 -13.69 -35.58
N ASP A 308 0.66 -14.10 -34.53
CA ASP A 308 -0.79 -14.16 -34.52
C ASP A 308 -1.38 -12.79 -34.16
N MET A 309 -2.60 -12.51 -34.65
CA MET A 309 -3.32 -11.29 -34.31
C MET A 309 -4.64 -11.58 -33.60
N PRO A 310 -4.95 -10.85 -32.53
CA PRO A 310 -4.21 -9.72 -31.97
C PRO A 310 -2.90 -10.20 -31.33
N SER A 311 -1.79 -9.50 -31.58
CA SER A 311 -0.46 -9.87 -31.06
C SER A 311 -0.28 -9.52 -29.58
N ARG A 312 -1.12 -8.62 -29.05
CA ARG A 312 -1.03 -8.09 -27.67
C ARG A 312 -2.00 -8.78 -26.74
N ARG A 313 -1.92 -10.10 -26.69
CA ARG A 313 -2.78 -10.95 -25.85
C ARG A 313 -2.01 -12.13 -25.30
N TRP A 314 -2.49 -12.66 -24.18
CA TRP A 314 -2.08 -13.96 -23.70
C TRP A 314 -3.03 -15.03 -24.26
N ASN A 315 -2.51 -15.97 -25.03
CA ASN A 315 -3.28 -16.99 -25.73
C ASN A 315 -3.03 -18.42 -25.25
N LYS A 316 -2.36 -18.53 -24.09
CA LYS A 316 -2.01 -19.81 -23.47
C LYS A 316 -2.79 -20.00 -22.17
N PRO A 317 -2.80 -21.21 -21.58
CA PRO A 317 -3.48 -21.45 -20.31
C PRO A 317 -3.08 -20.47 -19.20
N SER A 318 -4.03 -20.11 -18.36
CA SER A 318 -3.81 -19.28 -17.19
C SER A 318 -4.67 -19.73 -16.01
N ILE A 319 -4.21 -19.48 -14.80
CA ILE A 319 -5.00 -19.59 -13.58
C ILE A 319 -4.89 -18.28 -12.80
N MET A 320 -5.94 -17.92 -12.08
CA MET A 320 -5.94 -16.72 -11.24
C MET A 320 -6.07 -17.11 -9.76
N LEU A 321 -5.15 -16.57 -8.94
CA LEU A 321 -5.22 -16.68 -7.48
C LEU A 321 -5.92 -15.46 -6.89
N THR A 322 -6.81 -15.69 -5.95
CA THR A 322 -7.56 -14.66 -5.23
C THR A 322 -7.63 -14.97 -3.73
N CYS A 323 -8.05 -14.00 -2.91
CA CYS A 323 -8.30 -14.17 -1.49
C CYS A 323 -9.37 -13.19 -1.00
N GLU A 324 -9.86 -13.38 0.24
CA GLU A 324 -10.89 -12.53 0.85
C GLU A 324 -10.48 -11.06 0.97
N ALA A 325 -9.18 -10.77 1.01
CA ALA A 325 -8.67 -9.40 1.08
C ALA A 325 -8.71 -8.65 -0.26
N ASN A 326 -9.13 -9.29 -1.35
CA ASN A 326 -9.38 -8.61 -2.61
C ASN A 326 -10.56 -7.65 -2.49
N TYR A 327 -10.33 -6.36 -2.75
CA TYR A 327 -11.34 -5.34 -2.54
C TYR A 327 -11.67 -4.57 -3.83
N SER A 328 -12.92 -4.07 -3.93
CA SER A 328 -13.37 -3.22 -5.03
C SER A 328 -13.16 -3.88 -6.42
N ASN A 329 -12.48 -3.23 -7.35
CA ASN A 329 -12.21 -3.77 -8.68
C ASN A 329 -11.41 -5.08 -8.65
N ALA A 330 -10.58 -5.29 -7.61
CA ALA A 330 -9.87 -6.55 -7.42
C ALA A 330 -10.80 -7.71 -7.02
N HIS A 331 -11.98 -7.43 -6.48
CA HIS A 331 -13.04 -8.42 -6.30
C HIS A 331 -13.79 -8.68 -7.62
N GLY A 332 -14.05 -7.64 -8.41
CA GLY A 332 -14.73 -7.77 -9.72
C GLY A 332 -13.90 -8.53 -10.77
N THR A 333 -12.58 -8.39 -10.74
CA THR A 333 -11.68 -9.03 -11.70
C THR A 333 -11.75 -10.57 -11.69
N PRO A 334 -11.69 -11.28 -10.55
CA PRO A 334 -11.89 -12.73 -10.48
C PRO A 334 -13.27 -13.16 -10.99
N TRP A 335 -14.30 -12.37 -10.71
CA TRP A 335 -15.64 -12.64 -11.22
C TRP A 335 -15.67 -12.59 -12.77
N VAL A 336 -15.13 -11.52 -13.38
CA VAL A 336 -15.03 -11.39 -14.83
C VAL A 336 -14.22 -12.55 -15.43
N TYR A 337 -13.07 -12.85 -14.82
CA TYR A 337 -12.19 -13.91 -15.26
C TYR A 337 -12.88 -15.28 -15.29
N SER A 338 -13.63 -15.62 -14.26
CA SER A 338 -14.44 -16.84 -14.16
C SER A 338 -15.62 -16.83 -15.12
N HIS A 339 -16.39 -15.71 -15.16
CA HIS A 339 -17.57 -15.56 -16.01
C HIS A 339 -17.25 -15.69 -17.50
N GLN A 340 -16.16 -15.08 -17.95
CA GLN A 340 -15.67 -15.16 -19.32
C GLN A 340 -14.91 -16.48 -19.63
N LYS A 341 -14.76 -17.36 -18.63
CA LYS A 341 -14.06 -18.65 -18.77
C LYS A 341 -12.63 -18.48 -19.28
N LEU A 342 -11.91 -17.44 -18.83
CA LEU A 342 -10.55 -17.15 -19.26
C LEU A 342 -9.52 -18.14 -18.69
N GLY A 343 -9.85 -18.79 -17.58
CA GLY A 343 -9.04 -19.80 -16.93
C GLY A 343 -9.67 -20.26 -15.61
N LYS A 344 -8.91 -21.03 -14.82
CA LYS A 344 -9.36 -21.53 -13.52
C LYS A 344 -9.08 -20.49 -12.44
N LEU A 345 -10.09 -20.21 -11.61
CA LEU A 345 -9.96 -19.41 -10.40
C LEU A 345 -9.62 -20.30 -9.20
N VAL A 346 -8.68 -19.88 -8.36
CA VAL A 346 -8.22 -20.59 -7.16
C VAL A 346 -8.10 -19.62 -5.99
N GLY A 347 -8.65 -20.00 -4.86
CA GLY A 347 -8.66 -19.21 -3.63
C GLY A 347 -10.04 -19.13 -3.00
N MET A 348 -10.18 -18.28 -2.00
CA MET A 348 -11.45 -18.00 -1.30
C MET A 348 -11.93 -16.59 -1.58
#